data_a1642999cec0f16cabc2b941e3ba077b
#
_entry.id   a1642999cec0f16cabc2b941e3ba077b
#
_cell.length_a   1.000
_cell.length_b   1.000
_cell.length_c   1.000
_cell.angle_alpha   90.00
_cell.angle_beta   90.00
_cell.angle_gamma   90.00
#
_symmetry.space_group_name_H-M   'P 1'
#
loop_
_entity.id
_entity.type
_entity.pdbx_description
1 polymer ?
#
loop_
_entity_poly.entity_id
_entity_poly.type
_entity_poly.pdbx_seq_one_letter_code
_entity_poly.pdbx_strand_id
1 'polypeptide(L)'
;MAEKFEEIAVVVDQSSLGNGIYDLTLKTDKIAKAAKAGQFVSVYSNDKSKLLPRPISLCGINRDDDTIRLVYRVTGEGTGTEEFSKLVRGDKVRILGPLGNGFTVEPGKKAFLIGGGIGVPPMLQLAKDINAGIVQTSGEEKNSGQAGAVCDMNIVMGYRDENTFLLDEFKEQAASFVATEDGSVGTKGNVIDAIKENALEADVIYACGPMP
;
A
#
# COMPACT_ATOMS: atom_id res chain seq x y z
N MET A 1 9.92 19.24 7.17
CA MET A 1 9.72 18.45 5.92
C MET A 1 10.33 17.06 6.17
N ALA A 2 9.65 15.98 5.78
CA ALA A 2 10.23 14.64 5.88
C ALA A 2 11.51 14.57 5.01
N GLU A 3 12.53 13.93 5.55
CA GLU A 3 13.81 13.74 4.86
C GLU A 3 13.60 12.81 3.65
N LYS A 4 14.22 13.13 2.51
CA LYS A 4 14.09 12.37 1.27
C LYS A 4 15.46 11.88 0.85
N PHE A 5 15.51 10.63 0.40
CA PHE A 5 16.75 9.97 0.03
C PHE A 5 16.67 9.42 -1.39
N GLU A 6 17.76 9.53 -2.12
CA GLU A 6 17.97 8.77 -3.35
C GLU A 6 18.91 7.60 -3.01
N GLU A 7 18.48 6.38 -3.32
CA GLU A 7 19.20 5.15 -2.98
C GLU A 7 19.22 4.17 -4.15
N ILE A 8 20.23 3.31 -4.15
CA ILE A 8 20.25 2.10 -4.96
C ILE A 8 19.79 0.95 -4.09
N ALA A 9 18.50 0.65 -4.15
CA ALA A 9 17.88 -0.46 -3.43
C ALA A 9 18.23 -1.81 -4.10
N VAL A 10 18.22 -2.87 -3.30
CA VAL A 10 18.46 -4.24 -3.78
C VAL A 10 17.17 -5.04 -3.68
N VAL A 11 16.83 -5.75 -4.76
CA VAL A 11 15.68 -6.65 -4.79
C VAL A 11 15.91 -7.82 -3.83
N VAL A 12 15.07 -7.94 -2.83
CA VAL A 12 15.06 -9.06 -1.87
C VAL A 12 14.18 -10.18 -2.37
N ASP A 13 13.02 -9.84 -2.91
CA ASP A 13 12.06 -10.78 -3.46
C ASP A 13 11.14 -10.10 -4.47
N GLN A 14 10.64 -10.88 -5.43
CA GLN A 14 9.56 -10.46 -6.31
C GLN A 14 8.70 -11.66 -6.70
N SER A 15 7.38 -11.48 -6.64
CA SER A 15 6.40 -12.48 -7.06
C SER A 15 5.25 -11.85 -7.85
N SER A 16 4.61 -12.66 -8.68
CA SER A 16 3.39 -12.26 -9.38
C SER A 16 2.17 -12.57 -8.51
N LEU A 17 1.28 -11.60 -8.36
CA LEU A 17 -0.02 -11.76 -7.71
C LEU A 17 -1.16 -11.99 -8.71
N GLY A 18 -0.83 -12.25 -9.98
CA GLY A 18 -1.80 -12.43 -11.07
C GLY A 18 -2.19 -11.13 -11.77
N ASN A 19 -2.79 -11.26 -12.96
CA ASN A 19 -3.36 -10.14 -13.75
C ASN A 19 -2.39 -8.95 -13.95
N GLY A 20 -1.08 -9.23 -14.10
CA GLY A 20 -0.05 -8.20 -14.28
C GLY A 20 0.25 -7.39 -13.02
N ILE A 21 -0.14 -7.88 -11.85
CA ILE A 21 0.19 -7.29 -10.55
C ILE A 21 1.39 -8.02 -9.97
N TYR A 22 2.34 -7.27 -9.46
CA TYR A 22 3.59 -7.77 -8.89
C TYR A 22 3.79 -7.22 -7.48
N ASP A 23 4.38 -8.05 -6.64
CA ASP A 23 4.80 -7.77 -5.29
C ASP A 23 6.34 -7.74 -5.25
N LEU A 24 6.91 -6.60 -4.94
CA LEU A 24 8.35 -6.35 -4.97
C LEU A 24 8.83 -5.89 -3.60
N THR A 25 9.74 -6.63 -3.01
CA THR A 25 10.41 -6.24 -1.76
C THR A 25 11.82 -5.76 -2.05
N LEU A 26 12.12 -4.56 -1.60
CA LEU A 26 13.40 -3.88 -1.77
C LEU A 26 14.09 -3.65 -0.43
N LYS A 27 15.37 -3.97 -0.34
CA LYS A 27 16.23 -3.54 0.76
C LYS A 27 16.72 -2.13 0.51
N THR A 28 16.52 -1.27 1.50
CA THR A 28 16.92 0.15 1.49
C THR A 28 17.73 0.44 2.74
N ASP A 29 18.48 1.54 2.78
CA ASP A 29 19.22 1.92 3.97
C ASP A 29 18.45 2.92 4.85
N LYS A 30 17.98 4.02 4.24
CA LYS A 30 17.36 5.15 4.95
C LYS A 30 15.86 5.24 4.71
N ILE A 31 15.40 4.86 3.50
CA ILE A 31 13.99 5.01 3.11
C ILE A 31 13.08 4.20 4.02
N ALA A 32 13.40 2.93 4.33
CA ALA A 32 12.58 2.11 5.22
C ALA A 32 12.44 2.73 6.63
N LYS A 33 13.52 3.33 7.15
CA LYS A 33 13.55 3.96 8.47
C LYS A 33 12.72 5.25 8.53
N ALA A 34 12.70 6.02 7.43
CA ALA A 34 12.03 7.32 7.36
C ALA A 34 10.59 7.25 6.84
N ALA A 35 10.21 6.13 6.21
CA ALA A 35 8.92 5.98 5.54
C ALA A 35 7.75 5.83 6.51
N LYS A 36 6.56 6.27 6.05
CA LYS A 36 5.28 6.21 6.77
C LYS A 36 4.18 5.66 5.86
N ALA A 37 3.12 5.08 6.46
CA ALA A 37 1.95 4.63 5.71
C ALA A 37 1.33 5.76 4.87
N GLY A 38 0.95 5.44 3.63
CA GLY A 38 0.40 6.41 2.67
C GLY A 38 1.43 7.19 1.87
N GLN A 39 2.72 7.00 2.13
CA GLN A 39 3.79 7.54 1.28
C GLN A 39 4.09 6.60 0.11
N PHE A 40 4.91 7.09 -0.82
CA PHE A 40 5.33 6.37 -2.03
C PHE A 40 6.81 6.57 -2.31
N VAL A 41 7.35 5.80 -3.22
CA VAL A 41 8.68 6.01 -3.78
C VAL A 41 8.60 6.18 -5.29
N SER A 42 9.49 6.98 -5.86
CA SER A 42 9.73 7.04 -7.30
C SER A 42 10.76 5.98 -7.69
N VAL A 43 10.37 5.01 -8.50
CA VAL A 43 11.23 3.93 -8.98
C VAL A 43 11.71 4.28 -10.39
N TYR A 44 13.01 4.29 -10.59
CA TYR A 44 13.65 4.63 -11.87
C TYR A 44 13.92 3.38 -12.69
N SER A 45 13.65 3.46 -13.99
CA SER A 45 14.06 2.47 -14.96
C SER A 45 15.58 2.47 -15.15
N ASN A 46 16.17 1.30 -15.37
CA ASN A 46 17.56 1.18 -15.79
C ASN A 46 17.74 1.49 -17.29
N ASP A 47 16.64 1.41 -18.06
CA ASP A 47 16.60 1.82 -19.46
C ASP A 47 16.59 3.34 -19.58
N LYS A 48 17.69 3.91 -20.07
CA LYS A 48 17.87 5.36 -20.20
C LYS A 48 16.90 6.03 -21.16
N SER A 49 16.19 5.28 -22.00
CA SER A 49 15.13 5.82 -22.86
C SER A 49 13.84 6.14 -22.07
N LYS A 50 13.67 5.58 -20.87
CA LYS A 50 12.51 5.78 -20.00
C LYS A 50 12.82 6.84 -18.95
N LEU A 51 12.65 8.10 -19.33
CA LEU A 51 13.10 9.26 -18.53
C LEU A 51 12.32 9.46 -17.22
N LEU A 52 11.03 9.10 -17.18
CA LEU A 52 10.18 9.36 -16.04
C LEU A 52 10.16 8.18 -15.07
N PRO A 53 10.45 8.41 -13.77
CA PRO A 53 10.28 7.37 -12.75
C PRO A 53 8.81 7.03 -12.55
N ARG A 54 8.54 5.88 -11.95
CA ARG A 54 7.19 5.41 -11.62
C ARG A 54 6.93 5.62 -10.13
N PRO A 55 5.93 6.45 -9.75
CA PRO A 55 5.51 6.57 -8.37
C PRO A 55 4.76 5.29 -7.98
N ILE A 56 5.23 4.62 -6.93
CA ILE A 56 4.63 3.40 -6.41
C ILE A 56 4.45 3.56 -4.91
N SER A 57 3.20 3.39 -4.44
CA SER A 57 2.86 3.49 -3.03
C SER A 57 3.50 2.38 -2.20
N LEU A 58 3.84 2.69 -0.97
CA LEU A 58 4.36 1.73 0.00
C LEU A 58 3.21 0.82 0.48
N CYS A 59 3.33 -0.48 0.21
CA CYS A 59 2.44 -1.52 0.69
C CYS A 59 2.86 -2.03 2.07
N GLY A 60 4.17 -2.05 2.32
CA GLY A 60 4.76 -2.50 3.57
C GLY A 60 6.07 -1.78 3.88
N ILE A 61 6.33 -1.60 5.17
CA ILE A 61 7.56 -1.00 5.72
C ILE A 61 8.03 -1.91 6.85
N ASN A 62 9.23 -2.48 6.71
CA ASN A 62 9.88 -3.24 7.76
C ASN A 62 11.19 -2.53 8.13
N ARG A 63 11.18 -1.87 9.30
CA ARG A 63 12.31 -1.09 9.78
C ARG A 63 13.42 -1.96 10.38
N ASP A 64 13.07 -3.14 10.86
CA ASP A 64 14.04 -4.07 11.47
C ASP A 64 14.92 -4.73 10.41
N ASP A 65 14.31 -5.06 9.26
CA ASP A 65 15.01 -5.67 8.13
C ASP A 65 15.46 -4.63 7.07
N ASP A 66 15.23 -3.34 7.30
CA ASP A 66 15.52 -2.26 6.36
C ASP A 66 14.86 -2.50 4.97
N THR A 67 13.60 -2.97 4.93
CA THR A 67 12.92 -3.26 3.68
C THR A 67 11.64 -2.45 3.48
N ILE A 68 11.33 -2.17 2.22
CA ILE A 68 10.03 -1.67 1.77
C ILE A 68 9.41 -2.65 0.81
N ARG A 69 8.08 -2.75 0.82
CA ARG A 69 7.28 -3.58 -0.08
C ARG A 69 6.42 -2.72 -0.98
N LEU A 70 6.49 -2.98 -2.25
CA LEU A 70 5.80 -2.28 -3.32
C LEU A 70 4.90 -3.26 -4.06
N VAL A 71 3.61 -2.95 -4.18
CA VAL A 71 2.71 -3.71 -5.05
C VAL A 71 2.27 -2.80 -6.18
N TYR A 72 2.49 -3.24 -7.41
CA TYR A 72 2.26 -2.42 -8.60
C TYR A 72 1.67 -3.23 -9.75
N ARG A 73 1.06 -2.52 -10.69
CA ARG A 73 0.52 -3.10 -11.93
C ARG A 73 1.42 -2.76 -13.12
N VAL A 74 1.65 -3.72 -13.99
CA VAL A 74 2.23 -3.48 -15.32
C VAL A 74 1.23 -2.72 -16.17
N THR A 75 1.62 -1.55 -16.66
CA THR A 75 0.73 -0.62 -17.37
C THR A 75 0.78 -0.76 -18.89
N GLY A 76 1.55 -1.72 -19.40
CA GLY A 76 1.64 -2.04 -20.82
C GLY A 76 3.04 -2.40 -21.25
N GLU A 77 3.16 -2.82 -22.51
CA GLU A 77 4.41 -3.19 -23.16
C GLU A 77 5.36 -1.98 -23.31
N GLY A 78 6.65 -2.16 -23.15
CA GLY A 78 7.65 -1.10 -23.23
C GLY A 78 7.67 -0.13 -22.04
N THR A 79 6.83 -0.32 -21.02
CA THR A 79 6.77 0.58 -19.87
C THR A 79 7.86 0.28 -18.83
N GLY A 80 8.12 1.23 -17.92
CA GLY A 80 9.01 1.00 -16.77
C GLY A 80 8.49 -0.09 -15.85
N THR A 81 7.15 -0.21 -15.66
CA THR A 81 6.56 -1.25 -14.83
C THR A 81 6.70 -2.65 -15.45
N GLU A 82 6.74 -2.77 -16.77
CA GLU A 82 7.08 -4.03 -17.43
C GLU A 82 8.57 -4.40 -17.21
N GLU A 83 9.47 -3.42 -17.24
CA GLU A 83 10.87 -3.66 -16.90
C GLU A 83 10.99 -4.14 -15.44
N PHE A 84 10.29 -3.49 -14.51
CA PHE A 84 10.32 -3.90 -13.10
C PHE A 84 9.81 -5.32 -12.89
N SER A 85 8.83 -5.77 -13.67
CA SER A 85 8.29 -7.15 -13.55
C SER A 85 9.28 -8.25 -13.91
N LYS A 86 10.42 -7.88 -14.52
CA LYS A 86 11.52 -8.80 -14.90
C LYS A 86 12.66 -8.80 -13.87
N LEU A 87 12.58 -7.96 -12.84
CA LEU A 87 13.58 -7.91 -11.77
C LEU A 87 13.63 -9.23 -11.01
N VAL A 88 14.84 -9.61 -10.61
CA VAL A 88 15.08 -10.82 -9.81
C VAL A 88 15.89 -10.47 -8.57
N ARG A 89 15.87 -11.38 -7.59
CA ARG A 89 16.64 -11.22 -6.36
C ARG A 89 18.10 -10.87 -6.63
N GLY A 90 18.58 -9.80 -5.99
CA GLY A 90 19.93 -9.29 -6.12
C GLY A 90 20.07 -8.15 -7.14
N ASP A 91 19.07 -7.91 -7.98
CA ASP A 91 19.08 -6.78 -8.89
C ASP A 91 19.07 -5.45 -8.12
N LYS A 92 19.59 -4.41 -8.77
CA LYS A 92 19.69 -3.07 -8.21
C LYS A 92 18.71 -2.14 -8.90
N VAL A 93 18.01 -1.36 -8.11
CA VAL A 93 16.99 -0.40 -8.57
C VAL A 93 17.24 0.95 -7.92
N ARG A 94 17.32 2.01 -8.70
CA ARG A 94 17.39 3.38 -8.18
C ARG A 94 16.00 3.85 -7.77
N ILE A 95 15.90 4.33 -6.54
CA ILE A 95 14.65 4.85 -5.98
C ILE A 95 14.88 6.19 -5.30
N LEU A 96 13.84 7.02 -5.27
CA LEU A 96 13.79 8.30 -4.54
C LEU A 96 12.59 8.26 -3.59
N GLY A 97 12.82 8.50 -2.31
CA GLY A 97 11.75 8.52 -1.31
C GLY A 97 12.25 8.76 0.13
N PRO A 98 11.34 8.62 1.10
CA PRO A 98 9.90 8.54 0.94
C PRO A 98 9.30 9.85 0.44
N LEU A 99 8.25 9.78 -0.38
CA LEU A 99 7.57 10.93 -0.95
C LEU A 99 6.10 10.99 -0.49
N GLY A 100 5.50 12.17 -0.52
CA GLY A 100 4.14 12.40 -0.02
C GLY A 100 4.10 12.63 1.50
N ASN A 101 2.90 12.87 2.02
CA ASN A 101 2.71 13.27 3.42
C ASN A 101 2.36 12.10 4.36
N GLY A 102 1.91 10.96 3.80
CA GLY A 102 1.34 9.86 4.59
C GLY A 102 -0.10 10.15 5.06
N PHE A 103 -0.67 9.19 5.78
CA PHE A 103 -1.98 9.34 6.42
C PHE A 103 -1.82 9.93 7.83
N THR A 104 -2.72 10.81 8.21
CA THR A 104 -2.86 11.26 9.60
C THR A 104 -3.96 10.44 10.25
N VAL A 105 -3.63 9.61 11.23
CA VAL A 105 -4.59 8.77 11.94
C VAL A 105 -5.26 9.55 13.07
N GLU A 106 -6.59 9.49 13.14
CA GLU A 106 -7.39 10.06 14.22
C GLU A 106 -7.71 9.01 15.30
N PRO A 107 -7.07 9.06 16.47
CA PRO A 107 -7.28 8.07 17.51
C PRO A 107 -8.71 8.07 18.05
N GLY A 108 -9.21 6.90 18.46
CA GLY A 108 -10.51 6.73 19.10
C GLY A 108 -11.72 6.86 18.17
N LYS A 109 -11.48 6.91 16.85
CA LYS A 109 -12.53 6.96 15.84
C LYS A 109 -12.78 5.58 15.24
N LYS A 110 -14.00 5.37 14.71
CA LYS A 110 -14.26 4.26 13.79
C LYS A 110 -13.77 4.64 12.41
N ALA A 111 -12.89 3.85 11.83
CA ALA A 111 -12.27 4.14 10.55
C ALA A 111 -12.71 3.18 9.45
N PHE A 112 -12.95 3.71 8.24
CA PHE A 112 -12.89 2.92 7.01
C PHE A 112 -11.53 3.05 6.36
N LEU A 113 -10.92 1.91 6.03
CA LEU A 113 -9.78 1.82 5.15
C LEU A 113 -10.28 1.31 3.79
N ILE A 114 -10.42 2.22 2.83
CA ILE A 114 -11.01 1.90 1.52
C ILE A 114 -9.90 1.83 0.46
N GLY A 115 -9.76 0.67 -0.16
CA GLY A 115 -8.85 0.46 -1.29
C GLY A 115 -9.58 0.02 -2.54
N GLY A 116 -9.26 0.63 -3.71
CA GLY A 116 -9.81 0.20 -5.00
C GLY A 116 -8.70 -0.18 -5.99
N GLY A 117 -8.74 -1.41 -6.54
CA GLY A 117 -7.74 -1.89 -7.50
C GLY A 117 -6.31 -1.72 -6.98
N ILE A 118 -5.45 -0.99 -7.72
CA ILE A 118 -4.06 -0.75 -7.29
C ILE A 118 -3.93 0.26 -6.14
N GLY A 119 -5.03 0.81 -5.64
CA GLY A 119 -5.07 1.59 -4.40
C GLY A 119 -5.23 0.74 -3.13
N VAL A 120 -5.46 -0.56 -3.25
CA VAL A 120 -5.53 -1.50 -2.12
C VAL A 120 -4.20 -1.60 -1.35
N PRO A 121 -3.03 -1.75 -1.98
CA PRO A 121 -1.76 -1.98 -1.29
C PRO A 121 -1.40 -0.96 -0.19
N PRO A 122 -1.50 0.37 -0.39
CA PRO A 122 -1.13 1.33 0.65
C PRO A 122 -2.00 1.27 1.91
N MET A 123 -3.21 0.70 1.84
CA MET A 123 -4.07 0.50 3.00
C MET A 123 -3.52 -0.57 3.95
N LEU A 124 -2.70 -1.52 3.45
CA LEU A 124 -2.18 -2.60 4.29
C LEU A 124 -1.19 -2.07 5.35
N GLN A 125 -0.26 -1.20 4.96
CA GLN A 125 0.64 -0.60 5.94
C GLN A 125 -0.11 0.27 6.94
N LEU A 126 -1.13 1.01 6.50
CA LEU A 126 -1.97 1.80 7.39
C LEU A 126 -2.70 0.92 8.42
N ALA A 127 -3.27 -0.21 8.00
CA ALA A 127 -3.92 -1.16 8.89
C ALA A 127 -2.94 -1.71 9.94
N LYS A 128 -1.73 -2.08 9.53
CA LYS A 128 -0.66 -2.55 10.42
C LYS A 128 -0.25 -1.48 11.44
N ASP A 129 -0.07 -0.23 10.99
CA ASP A 129 0.30 0.88 11.86
C ASP A 129 -0.80 1.15 12.92
N ILE A 130 -2.07 1.15 12.52
CA ILE A 130 -3.21 1.32 13.43
C ILE A 130 -3.22 0.23 14.51
N ASN A 131 -3.04 -1.04 14.12
CA ASN A 131 -2.99 -2.16 15.06
C ASN A 131 -1.78 -2.12 16.00
N ALA A 132 -0.64 -1.63 15.50
CA ALA A 132 0.57 -1.47 16.29
C ALA A 132 0.54 -0.24 17.22
N GLY A 133 -0.54 0.55 17.21
CA GLY A 133 -0.63 1.77 18.01
C GLY A 133 0.23 2.92 17.49
N ILE A 134 0.64 2.88 16.22
CA ILE A 134 1.47 3.91 15.61
C ILE A 134 0.56 5.03 15.11
N VAL A 135 0.64 6.20 15.73
CA VAL A 135 -0.11 7.39 15.33
C VAL A 135 0.80 8.32 14.55
N GLN A 136 0.42 8.59 13.32
CA GLN A 136 1.08 9.61 12.51
C GLN A 136 0.36 10.94 12.70
N THR A 137 0.92 11.84 13.50
CA THR A 137 0.47 13.22 13.59
C THR A 137 1.28 14.10 12.63
N SER A 138 0.74 15.29 12.30
CA SER A 138 1.39 16.26 11.41
C SER A 138 2.75 16.69 11.96
N GLY A 139 3.81 15.94 11.63
CA GLY A 139 5.21 16.28 11.95
C GLY A 139 6.00 15.22 12.68
N GLU A 140 5.42 14.39 13.51
CA GLU A 140 6.13 13.36 14.28
C GLU A 140 5.34 12.06 14.32
N GLU A 141 6.03 10.94 14.23
CA GLU A 141 5.49 9.62 14.53
C GLU A 141 5.52 9.45 16.05
N LYS A 142 4.35 9.25 16.65
CA LYS A 142 4.25 8.94 18.07
C LYS A 142 3.68 7.55 18.26
N ASN A 143 4.36 6.72 19.01
CA ASN A 143 3.74 5.54 19.57
C ASN A 143 2.78 6.02 20.67
N SER A 144 1.50 5.62 20.59
CA SER A 144 0.47 6.05 21.55
C SER A 144 0.78 5.62 22.99
N GLY A 145 1.79 4.75 23.18
CA GLY A 145 2.10 4.17 24.48
C GLY A 145 1.05 3.20 25.02
N GLN A 146 -0.06 3.03 24.29
CA GLN A 146 -1.08 2.03 24.60
C GLN A 146 -0.86 0.78 23.75
N ALA A 147 -0.79 -0.37 24.38
CA ALA A 147 -0.79 -1.63 23.66
C ALA A 147 -2.19 -1.87 23.05
N GLY A 148 -2.29 -1.89 21.73
CA GLY A 148 -3.52 -2.18 21.01
C GLY A 148 -3.86 -1.17 19.92
N ALA A 149 -4.92 -1.43 19.19
CA ALA A 149 -5.36 -0.62 18.06
C ALA A 149 -5.70 0.83 18.47
N VAL A 150 -5.21 1.78 17.68
CA VAL A 150 -5.46 3.22 17.92
C VAL A 150 -6.92 3.59 17.65
N CYS A 151 -7.55 2.90 16.70
CA CYS A 151 -8.95 3.09 16.34
C CYS A 151 -9.57 1.74 15.93
N ASP A 152 -10.88 1.63 16.06
CA ASP A 152 -11.64 0.54 15.46
C ASP A 152 -11.68 0.74 13.96
N MET A 153 -11.46 -0.33 13.16
CA MET A 153 -11.41 -0.19 11.71
C MET A 153 -12.16 -1.31 10.99
N ASN A 154 -12.81 -0.93 9.90
CA ASN A 154 -13.31 -1.82 8.88
C ASN A 154 -12.53 -1.57 7.57
N ILE A 155 -12.09 -2.64 6.94
CA ILE A 155 -11.35 -2.59 5.69
C ILE A 155 -12.30 -2.95 4.55
N VAL A 156 -12.43 -2.07 3.56
CA VAL A 156 -13.33 -2.28 2.43
C VAL A 156 -12.53 -2.21 1.13
N MET A 157 -12.47 -3.33 0.41
CA MET A 157 -11.63 -3.46 -0.78
C MET A 157 -12.47 -3.72 -2.02
N GLY A 158 -12.18 -2.96 -3.08
CA GLY A 158 -12.78 -3.13 -4.39
C GLY A 158 -11.81 -3.73 -5.41
N TYR A 159 -12.25 -4.79 -6.07
CA TYR A 159 -11.50 -5.45 -7.14
C TYR A 159 -12.36 -5.54 -8.40
N ARG A 160 -11.76 -5.91 -9.52
CA ARG A 160 -12.49 -6.12 -10.75
C ARG A 160 -13.13 -7.51 -10.81
N ASP A 161 -12.39 -8.51 -10.35
CA ASP A 161 -12.68 -9.94 -10.49
C ASP A 161 -12.19 -10.72 -9.26
N GLU A 162 -12.13 -12.04 -9.37
CA GLU A 162 -11.71 -12.96 -8.32
C GLU A 162 -10.26 -12.78 -7.84
N ASN A 163 -9.42 -12.02 -8.57
CA ASN A 163 -8.06 -11.75 -8.14
C ASN A 163 -8.02 -10.72 -7.02
N THR A 164 -8.37 -11.17 -5.83
CA THR A 164 -8.42 -10.36 -4.60
C THR A 164 -7.07 -10.36 -3.87
N PHE A 165 -6.02 -9.91 -4.54
CA PHE A 165 -4.66 -9.88 -3.98
C PHE A 165 -4.59 -9.15 -2.64
N LEU A 166 -3.75 -9.63 -1.71
CA LEU A 166 -3.56 -9.17 -0.33
C LEU A 166 -4.77 -9.39 0.61
N LEU A 167 -5.88 -9.98 0.17
CA LEU A 167 -7.09 -10.13 0.98
C LEU A 167 -6.82 -10.87 2.31
N ASP A 168 -6.05 -11.95 2.28
CA ASP A 168 -5.79 -12.72 3.49
C ASP A 168 -4.94 -11.95 4.49
N GLU A 169 -3.97 -11.15 4.03
CA GLU A 169 -3.20 -10.26 4.89
C GLU A 169 -4.08 -9.18 5.55
N PHE A 170 -5.09 -8.67 4.85
CA PHE A 170 -6.05 -7.72 5.40
C PHE A 170 -6.96 -8.35 6.45
N LYS A 171 -7.42 -9.59 6.24
CA LYS A 171 -8.23 -10.32 7.22
C LYS A 171 -7.50 -10.56 8.54
N GLU A 172 -6.17 -10.65 8.50
CA GLU A 172 -5.34 -10.71 9.70
C GLU A 172 -5.33 -9.40 10.48
N GLN A 173 -5.65 -8.27 9.84
CA GLN A 173 -5.60 -6.96 10.48
C GLN A 173 -6.94 -6.56 11.10
N ALA A 174 -8.05 -6.76 10.39
CA ALA A 174 -9.39 -6.37 10.86
C ALA A 174 -10.50 -7.02 10.02
N ALA A 175 -11.76 -6.74 10.41
CA ALA A 175 -12.94 -7.09 9.63
C ALA A 175 -12.80 -6.53 8.21
N SER A 176 -12.78 -7.42 7.22
CA SER A 176 -12.48 -7.11 5.83
C SER A 176 -13.65 -7.46 4.93
N PHE A 177 -14.12 -6.48 4.17
CA PHE A 177 -15.25 -6.56 3.25
C PHE A 177 -14.75 -6.37 1.83
N VAL A 178 -15.27 -7.16 0.91
CA VAL A 178 -14.84 -7.17 -0.49
C VAL A 178 -16.01 -6.87 -1.41
N ALA A 179 -15.76 -6.04 -2.41
CA ALA A 179 -16.62 -5.90 -3.57
C ALA A 179 -15.84 -6.27 -4.84
N THR A 180 -16.51 -6.99 -5.76
CA THR A 180 -15.98 -7.24 -7.10
C THR A 180 -16.97 -6.77 -8.15
N GLU A 181 -16.47 -6.14 -9.22
CA GLU A 181 -17.33 -5.61 -10.29
C GLU A 181 -18.19 -6.71 -10.93
N ASP A 182 -17.62 -7.90 -11.10
CA ASP A 182 -18.31 -9.06 -11.69
C ASP A 182 -19.15 -9.88 -10.69
N GLY A 183 -18.95 -9.67 -9.39
CA GLY A 183 -19.63 -10.40 -8.31
C GLY A 183 -19.03 -11.77 -8.02
N SER A 184 -17.79 -12.03 -8.43
CA SER A 184 -17.10 -13.31 -8.21
C SER A 184 -16.74 -13.55 -6.74
N VAL A 185 -16.44 -12.46 -5.98
CA VAL A 185 -16.12 -12.52 -4.55
C VAL A 185 -16.79 -11.36 -3.80
N GLY A 186 -17.45 -11.67 -2.68
CA GLY A 186 -18.10 -10.67 -1.82
C GLY A 186 -19.30 -9.99 -2.48
N THR A 187 -19.47 -8.70 -2.23
CA THR A 187 -20.56 -7.89 -2.79
C THR A 187 -20.33 -7.63 -4.27
N LYS A 188 -21.35 -7.83 -5.10
CA LYS A 188 -21.29 -7.43 -6.51
C LYS A 188 -21.40 -5.92 -6.63
N GLY A 189 -20.41 -5.28 -7.27
CA GLY A 189 -20.38 -3.85 -7.49
C GLY A 189 -19.08 -3.21 -7.01
N ASN A 190 -19.18 -2.09 -6.31
CA ASN A 190 -18.06 -1.31 -5.82
C ASN A 190 -18.02 -1.24 -4.27
N VAL A 191 -17.01 -0.57 -3.73
CA VAL A 191 -16.83 -0.44 -2.26
C VAL A 191 -18.03 0.19 -1.54
N ILE A 192 -18.75 1.10 -2.19
CA ILE A 192 -19.94 1.72 -1.60
C ILE A 192 -21.10 0.71 -1.50
N ASP A 193 -21.20 -0.19 -2.47
CA ASP A 193 -22.20 -1.26 -2.43
C ASP A 193 -21.92 -2.22 -1.28
N ALA A 194 -20.65 -2.59 -1.06
CA ALA A 194 -20.24 -3.40 0.09
C ALA A 194 -20.53 -2.71 1.43
N ILE A 195 -20.27 -1.41 1.55
CA ILE A 195 -20.57 -0.62 2.75
C ILE A 195 -22.07 -0.65 3.05
N LYS A 196 -22.92 -0.42 2.03
CA LYS A 196 -24.38 -0.43 2.18
C LYS A 196 -24.93 -1.80 2.53
N GLU A 197 -24.50 -2.84 1.83
CA GLU A 197 -24.97 -4.22 2.03
C GLU A 197 -24.67 -4.71 3.46
N ASN A 198 -23.51 -4.33 4.00
CA ASN A 198 -23.09 -4.73 5.34
C ASN A 198 -23.45 -3.69 6.43
N ALA A 199 -24.22 -2.65 6.09
CA ALA A 199 -24.64 -1.59 7.01
C ALA A 199 -23.49 -1.02 7.85
N LEU A 200 -22.33 -0.79 7.21
CA LEU A 200 -21.14 -0.31 7.88
C LEU A 200 -21.21 1.19 8.13
N GLU A 201 -20.65 1.62 9.26
CA GLU A 201 -20.56 3.03 9.67
C GLU A 201 -19.13 3.38 10.08
N ALA A 202 -18.69 4.60 9.82
CA ALA A 202 -17.41 5.13 10.25
C ALA A 202 -17.49 6.63 10.57
N ASP A 203 -16.59 7.08 11.45
CA ASP A 203 -16.39 8.50 11.77
C ASP A 203 -15.37 9.14 10.82
N VAL A 204 -14.43 8.35 10.30
CA VAL A 204 -13.34 8.81 9.41
C VAL A 204 -13.10 7.81 8.30
N ILE A 205 -12.73 8.30 7.13
CA ILE A 205 -12.45 7.50 5.94
C ILE A 205 -11.03 7.78 5.45
N TYR A 206 -10.24 6.72 5.33
CA TYR A 206 -8.94 6.70 4.64
C TYR A 206 -9.12 5.96 3.32
N ALA A 207 -8.88 6.61 2.21
CA ALA A 207 -9.14 6.02 0.89
C ALA A 207 -7.98 6.18 -0.07
N CYS A 208 -7.75 5.13 -0.89
CA CYS A 208 -6.85 5.16 -2.03
C CYS A 208 -7.42 4.34 -3.18
N GLY A 209 -7.38 4.89 -4.38
CA GLY A 209 -7.89 4.21 -5.57
C GLY A 209 -8.10 5.16 -6.73
N PRO A 210 -8.48 4.65 -7.91
CA PRO A 210 -8.85 5.49 -9.03
C PRO A 210 -10.10 6.31 -8.66
N MET A 211 -10.14 7.55 -9.13
CA MET A 211 -11.39 8.31 -9.08
C MET A 211 -12.42 7.67 -10.01
N PRO A 212 -13.69 7.65 -9.61
CA PRO A 212 -14.77 7.16 -10.46
C PRO A 212 -14.95 8.02 -11.71
#